data_3226df6e5148ed693c259dc9a0bbe60e
#
_entry.id   3226df6e5148ed693c259dc9a0bbe60e
#
_cell.length_a   1.000
_cell.length_b   1.000
_cell.length_c   1.000
_cell.angle_alpha   90.00
_cell.angle_beta   90.00
_cell.angle_gamma   90.00
#
_symmetry.space_group_name_H-M   'P 1'
#
loop_
_entity.id
_entity.type
_entity.pdbx_description
1 polymer ?
#
loop_
_entity_poly.entity_id
_entity_poly.type
_entity_poly.pdbx_seq_one_letter_code
_entity_poly.pdbx_strand_id
1 'polypeptide(L)'
;MRLGDSDIVRIALIPSQEGYTITTEFSEHQAVTRTVQVQRPAGYAVSAIGRMDGVGFDVAPAGEQERALPPGESVTWRWTLTPRSAGQQRFVVSLALHWVPAPGTQGAARESSIFSKGLTVNVTSLLGMTTAQAATTGLLGMVIGSGFGAVALAAQASRRRPLRALLRAQEPNAALVIETHPGIAIPPNEAALLKTLFRRYARLVVESEFLSGYSGARTLLALPIHADGRADAYTIAKISDHESIRREFENYETYVKDTLPPITARIQEAPVMVSARATQQPGKGGNTALSGRAILRYTFIGEPGHNPISLREALLANPNPALLNKLFTTFGPHWWMQRHPYTFRLAQEFDRVLPAHLVIEPANGKSKGKTLDAGDPNDPAPWAMCAAPGDLVSLRGFTRIEPRMDGKSLSLAGAATPGRPALRVRWLSTEPPNGATGRVVSTRAILLRDYVAGLDRCGLPDPLLNVQAWLDESVRGSQSIIHGDLNLENVLVGPGGFVWLIDFAQTRNGHVLFDFAHLEAEIIAQIIATQVKSPAHYLDVLKADNHPLLSAIHTIATNCLAMPTQPREYQLALTMACLGALKFNNLQPFQKHLLYLTAAFLSQTL
;
A
#
# COMPACT_ATOMS: atom_id res chain seq x y z
N MET A 1 6.61 21.92 -17.60
CA MET A 1 5.36 22.69 -17.67
C MET A 1 5.36 23.78 -16.62
N ARG A 2 4.82 24.97 -16.85
CA ARG A 2 4.75 26.04 -15.85
C ARG A 2 3.31 26.22 -15.36
N LEU A 3 3.14 26.62 -14.12
CA LEU A 3 1.84 26.91 -13.55
C LEU A 3 1.14 28.04 -14.33
N GLY A 4 -0.06 27.78 -14.86
CA GLY A 4 -0.83 28.72 -15.69
C GLY A 4 -0.60 28.57 -17.21
N ASP A 5 0.35 27.75 -17.64
CA ASP A 5 0.52 27.38 -19.05
C ASP A 5 -0.29 26.12 -19.35
N SER A 6 -0.77 26.00 -20.59
CA SER A 6 -1.47 24.81 -21.06
C SER A 6 -0.60 24.02 -22.03
N ASP A 7 -0.73 22.71 -22.02
CA ASP A 7 -0.03 21.81 -22.94
C ASP A 7 -0.99 20.79 -23.58
N ILE A 8 -0.60 20.19 -24.70
CA ILE A 8 -1.45 19.29 -25.47
C ILE A 8 -0.91 17.88 -25.38
N VAL A 9 -1.78 16.95 -24.98
CA VAL A 9 -1.54 15.51 -25.07
C VAL A 9 -2.33 14.95 -26.25
N ARG A 10 -1.64 14.18 -27.07
CA ARG A 10 -2.25 13.48 -28.22
C ARG A 10 -2.05 11.98 -28.06
N ILE A 11 -3.11 11.21 -28.34
CA ILE A 11 -3.02 9.77 -28.57
C ILE A 11 -3.57 9.47 -29.95
N ALA A 12 -2.90 8.59 -30.68
CA ALA A 12 -3.35 8.08 -31.95
C ALA A 12 -3.33 6.56 -31.97
N LEU A 13 -4.36 5.95 -32.56
CA LEU A 13 -4.42 4.57 -33.01
C LEU A 13 -4.17 4.58 -34.53
N ILE A 14 -3.03 4.06 -34.95
CA ILE A 14 -2.58 4.08 -36.35
C ILE A 14 -2.55 2.64 -36.86
N PRO A 15 -3.16 2.31 -38.00
CA PRO A 15 -3.10 0.99 -38.61
C PRO A 15 -1.65 0.57 -38.87
N SER A 16 -1.32 -0.69 -38.60
CA SER A 16 -0.02 -1.31 -38.86
C SER A 16 -0.19 -2.71 -39.45
N GLN A 17 0.87 -3.32 -39.95
CA GLN A 17 0.80 -4.66 -40.53
C GLN A 17 0.36 -5.75 -39.53
N GLU A 18 0.59 -5.51 -38.23
CA GLU A 18 0.27 -6.46 -37.14
C GLU A 18 -0.96 -6.02 -36.32
N GLY A 19 -1.75 -5.03 -36.79
CA GLY A 19 -2.92 -4.53 -36.07
C GLY A 19 -2.97 -2.99 -36.01
N TYR A 20 -2.97 -2.42 -34.80
CA TYR A 20 -2.92 -0.98 -34.59
C TYR A 20 -1.76 -0.61 -33.67
N THR A 21 -1.06 0.45 -34.02
CA THR A 21 -0.02 1.04 -33.19
C THR A 21 -0.58 2.23 -32.42
N ILE A 22 -0.45 2.18 -31.10
CA ILE A 22 -0.80 3.29 -30.20
C ILE A 22 0.43 4.20 -30.10
N THR A 23 0.25 5.48 -30.40
CA THR A 23 1.30 6.49 -30.27
C THR A 23 0.80 7.58 -29.33
N THR A 24 1.57 7.91 -28.30
CA THR A 24 1.30 9.02 -27.37
C THR A 24 2.34 10.10 -27.57
N GLU A 25 1.88 11.34 -27.77
CA GLU A 25 2.72 12.53 -27.86
C GLU A 25 2.38 13.49 -26.72
N PHE A 26 3.39 13.93 -25.99
CA PHE A 26 3.31 14.99 -25.00
C PHE A 26 4.50 15.93 -25.24
N SER A 27 4.24 17.25 -25.26
CA SER A 27 5.18 18.35 -25.45
C SER A 27 6.67 17.98 -25.33
N GLU A 28 7.38 17.95 -26.45
CA GLU A 28 8.82 17.71 -26.59
C GLU A 28 9.38 16.35 -26.10
N HIS A 29 8.57 15.43 -25.57
CA HIS A 29 9.01 14.15 -25.01
C HIS A 29 8.25 12.97 -25.60
N GLN A 30 9.01 12.11 -26.23
CA GLN A 30 8.85 10.70 -26.59
C GLN A 30 7.45 10.12 -26.84
N ALA A 31 7.23 9.75 -28.09
CA ALA A 31 6.22 8.78 -28.48
C ALA A 31 6.46 7.43 -27.78
N VAL A 32 5.50 6.97 -27.00
CA VAL A 32 5.44 5.58 -26.56
C VAL A 32 4.63 4.81 -27.57
N THR A 33 5.26 3.85 -28.22
CA THR A 33 4.65 3.05 -29.26
C THR A 33 4.34 1.66 -28.71
N ARG A 34 3.10 1.22 -28.86
CA ARG A 34 2.68 -0.15 -28.53
C ARG A 34 1.75 -0.67 -29.62
N THR A 35 2.01 -1.88 -30.12
CA THR A 35 1.13 -2.55 -31.08
C THR A 35 0.07 -3.36 -30.35
N VAL A 36 -1.19 -3.27 -30.79
CA VAL A 36 -2.33 -4.01 -30.26
C VAL A 36 -3.13 -4.62 -31.39
N GLN A 37 -3.61 -5.84 -31.21
CA GLN A 37 -4.53 -6.48 -32.14
C GLN A 37 -5.95 -6.10 -31.82
N VAL A 38 -6.70 -5.67 -32.83
CA VAL A 38 -8.12 -5.34 -32.72
C VAL A 38 -8.94 -6.47 -33.33
N GLN A 39 -9.55 -7.28 -32.47
CA GLN A 39 -10.46 -8.32 -32.92
C GLN A 39 -11.76 -7.68 -33.44
N ARG A 40 -12.25 -8.16 -34.59
CA ARG A 40 -13.49 -7.67 -35.21
C ARG A 40 -14.46 -8.84 -35.44
N PRO A 41 -15.23 -9.23 -34.40
CA PRO A 41 -16.24 -10.27 -34.56
C PRO A 41 -17.29 -9.85 -35.61
N ALA A 42 -17.75 -10.80 -36.41
CA ALA A 42 -18.82 -10.53 -37.38
C ALA A 42 -20.09 -10.04 -36.65
N GLY A 43 -20.71 -9.02 -37.19
CA GLY A 43 -21.91 -8.42 -36.60
C GLY A 43 -21.66 -7.43 -35.44
N TYR A 44 -20.42 -7.02 -35.18
CA TYR A 44 -20.11 -6.01 -34.19
C TYR A 44 -19.47 -4.77 -34.83
N ALA A 45 -19.98 -3.61 -34.46
CA ALA A 45 -19.28 -2.35 -34.69
C ALA A 45 -18.20 -2.15 -33.60
N VAL A 46 -17.04 -1.64 -34.02
CA VAL A 46 -15.92 -1.38 -33.09
C VAL A 46 -15.70 0.10 -32.99
N SER A 47 -15.71 0.62 -31.78
CA SER A 47 -15.28 1.96 -31.43
C SER A 47 -14.11 1.91 -30.46
N ALA A 48 -13.41 3.01 -30.33
CA ALA A 48 -12.36 3.17 -29.34
C ALA A 48 -12.67 4.36 -28.43
N ILE A 49 -12.55 4.15 -27.13
CA ILE A 49 -12.82 5.14 -26.09
C ILE A 49 -11.48 5.63 -25.56
N GLY A 50 -11.23 6.92 -25.72
CA GLY A 50 -10.09 7.61 -25.12
C GLY A 50 -10.51 8.38 -23.88
N ARG A 51 -9.76 8.23 -22.80
CA ARG A 51 -9.96 8.95 -21.54
C ARG A 51 -8.66 9.49 -21.00
N MET A 52 -8.72 10.70 -20.45
CA MET A 52 -7.61 11.30 -19.73
C MET A 52 -8.07 11.79 -18.37
N ASP A 53 -7.35 11.35 -17.33
CA ASP A 53 -7.57 11.75 -15.95
C ASP A 53 -6.28 12.38 -15.39
N GLY A 54 -6.39 13.56 -14.80
CA GLY A 54 -5.25 14.25 -14.18
C GLY A 54 -5.69 14.99 -12.93
N VAL A 55 -5.23 14.54 -11.76
CA VAL A 55 -5.70 15.09 -10.47
C VAL A 55 -5.22 16.51 -10.24
N GLY A 56 -4.04 16.88 -10.69
CA GLY A 56 -3.49 18.22 -10.57
C GLY A 56 -3.69 19.12 -11.78
N PHE A 57 -4.58 18.72 -12.72
CA PHE A 57 -4.81 19.41 -13.98
C PHE A 57 -6.28 19.70 -14.25
N ASP A 58 -6.54 20.79 -14.94
CA ASP A 58 -7.76 20.96 -15.72
C ASP A 58 -7.54 20.28 -17.07
N VAL A 59 -8.41 19.33 -17.41
CA VAL A 59 -8.36 18.54 -18.64
C VAL A 59 -9.52 18.93 -19.54
N ALA A 60 -9.24 19.35 -20.75
CA ALA A 60 -10.24 19.71 -21.73
C ALA A 60 -10.00 18.99 -23.08
N PRO A 61 -11.00 18.29 -23.63
CA PRO A 61 -12.31 18.02 -23.08
C PRO A 61 -12.26 17.02 -21.93
N ALA A 62 -13.18 17.17 -20.97
CA ALA A 62 -13.30 16.27 -19.84
C ALA A 62 -14.08 15.00 -20.21
N GLY A 63 -13.79 13.90 -19.49
CA GLY A 63 -14.50 12.63 -19.63
C GLY A 63 -14.05 11.76 -20.79
N GLU A 64 -14.86 10.75 -21.08
CA GLU A 64 -14.59 9.76 -22.11
C GLU A 64 -14.97 10.30 -23.50
N GLN A 65 -14.11 10.00 -24.48
CA GLN A 65 -14.36 10.35 -25.88
C GLN A 65 -14.39 9.08 -26.70
N GLU A 66 -15.57 8.66 -27.09
CA GLU A 66 -15.76 7.52 -27.97
C GLU A 66 -15.66 7.95 -29.44
N ARG A 67 -14.92 7.17 -30.24
CA ARG A 67 -14.76 7.36 -31.67
C ARG A 67 -14.89 6.04 -32.41
N ALA A 68 -15.66 6.00 -33.48
CA ALA A 68 -15.71 4.83 -34.35
C ALA A 68 -14.29 4.48 -34.84
N LEU A 69 -14.01 3.19 -34.90
CA LEU A 69 -12.73 2.65 -35.40
C LEU A 69 -12.98 1.79 -36.65
N PRO A 70 -13.17 2.37 -37.85
CA PRO A 70 -13.28 1.61 -39.08
C PRO A 70 -12.02 0.84 -39.39
N PRO A 71 -12.08 -0.29 -40.13
CA PRO A 71 -10.90 -1.03 -40.53
C PRO A 71 -9.94 -0.18 -41.36
N GLY A 72 -8.68 -0.16 -40.98
CA GLY A 72 -7.62 0.55 -41.70
C GLY A 72 -7.60 2.07 -41.53
N GLU A 73 -8.45 2.64 -40.69
CA GLU A 73 -8.45 4.07 -40.40
C GLU A 73 -7.72 4.39 -39.10
N SER A 74 -7.10 5.57 -39.04
CA SER A 74 -6.46 6.09 -37.83
C SER A 74 -7.44 6.94 -37.03
N VAL A 75 -7.39 6.83 -35.70
CA VAL A 75 -8.19 7.64 -34.79
C VAL A 75 -7.27 8.36 -33.82
N THR A 76 -7.54 9.64 -33.59
CA THR A 76 -6.70 10.49 -32.73
C THR A 76 -7.55 11.24 -31.72
N TRP A 77 -7.10 11.27 -30.46
CA TRP A 77 -7.64 12.10 -29.39
C TRP A 77 -6.65 13.19 -29.02
N ARG A 78 -7.17 14.31 -28.58
CA ARG A 78 -6.40 15.46 -28.11
C ARG A 78 -7.02 16.00 -26.84
N TRP A 79 -6.17 16.26 -25.84
CA TRP A 79 -6.56 16.93 -24.61
C TRP A 79 -5.62 18.08 -24.32
N THR A 80 -6.17 19.15 -23.79
CA THR A 80 -5.42 20.26 -23.24
C THR A 80 -5.33 20.08 -21.74
N LEU A 81 -4.11 20.14 -21.20
CA LEU A 81 -3.79 20.04 -19.77
C LEU A 81 -3.36 21.38 -19.24
N THR A 82 -4.01 21.88 -18.20
CA THR A 82 -3.64 23.12 -17.50
C THR A 82 -3.38 22.77 -16.03
N PRO A 83 -2.16 22.93 -15.50
CA PRO A 83 -1.86 22.57 -14.13
C PRO A 83 -2.50 23.53 -13.14
N ARG A 84 -3.09 22.99 -12.06
CA ARG A 84 -3.73 23.72 -10.96
C ARG A 84 -2.75 24.10 -9.85
N SER A 85 -1.66 23.35 -9.69
CA SER A 85 -0.69 23.59 -8.64
C SER A 85 0.73 23.23 -9.10
N ALA A 86 1.73 23.86 -8.47
CA ALA A 86 3.13 23.55 -8.71
C ALA A 86 3.55 22.28 -7.98
N GLY A 87 4.60 21.65 -8.48
CA GLY A 87 5.16 20.40 -7.96
C GLY A 87 5.05 19.26 -8.95
N GLN A 88 5.29 18.05 -8.48
CA GLN A 88 5.17 16.85 -9.29
C GLN A 88 3.71 16.47 -9.44
N GLN A 89 3.18 16.57 -10.65
CA GLN A 89 1.79 16.26 -10.99
C GLN A 89 1.73 15.03 -11.89
N ARG A 90 0.65 14.26 -11.80
CA ARG A 90 0.46 13.04 -12.60
C ARG A 90 -0.85 13.10 -13.36
N PHE A 91 -0.85 12.54 -14.56
CA PHE A 91 -2.06 12.26 -15.32
C PHE A 91 -1.98 10.88 -15.96
N VAL A 92 -3.12 10.31 -16.26
CA VAL A 92 -3.27 8.99 -16.86
C VAL A 92 -4.02 9.13 -18.15
N VAL A 93 -3.53 8.47 -19.18
CA VAL A 93 -4.24 8.34 -20.44
C VAL A 93 -4.56 6.88 -20.65
N SER A 94 -5.81 6.57 -20.97
CA SER A 94 -6.29 5.22 -21.23
C SER A 94 -7.06 5.14 -22.55
N LEU A 95 -6.96 3.97 -23.18
CA LEU A 95 -7.75 3.59 -24.35
C LEU A 95 -8.43 2.25 -24.08
N ALA A 96 -9.72 2.18 -24.41
CA ALA A 96 -10.49 0.95 -24.42
C ALA A 96 -11.10 0.74 -25.80
N LEU A 97 -11.33 -0.52 -26.18
CA LEU A 97 -12.13 -0.88 -27.32
C LEU A 97 -13.53 -1.25 -26.85
N HIS A 98 -14.52 -0.79 -27.60
CA HIS A 98 -15.93 -1.04 -27.35
C HIS A 98 -16.54 -1.72 -28.57
N TRP A 99 -17.12 -2.91 -28.37
CA TRP A 99 -17.82 -3.70 -29.38
C TRP A 99 -19.31 -3.62 -29.13
N VAL A 100 -20.02 -3.03 -30.07
CA VAL A 100 -21.47 -2.90 -30.00
C VAL A 100 -22.09 -3.81 -31.05
N PRO A 101 -23.06 -4.70 -30.69
CA PRO A 101 -23.71 -5.54 -31.68
C PRO A 101 -24.49 -4.69 -32.68
N ALA A 102 -24.37 -5.00 -33.96
CA ALA A 102 -25.14 -4.33 -35.01
C ALA A 102 -26.64 -4.67 -34.88
N PRO A 103 -27.54 -3.82 -35.36
CA PRO A 103 -28.95 -4.11 -35.34
C PRO A 103 -29.30 -5.46 -35.94
N GLY A 104 -29.96 -6.33 -35.17
CA GLY A 104 -30.28 -7.71 -35.54
C GLY A 104 -29.28 -8.78 -35.13
N THR A 105 -28.14 -8.41 -34.56
CA THR A 105 -27.16 -9.37 -34.01
C THR A 105 -27.47 -9.66 -32.53
N GLN A 106 -27.61 -10.94 -32.19
CA GLN A 106 -27.74 -11.34 -30.76
C GLN A 106 -26.35 -11.25 -30.09
N GLY A 107 -26.23 -10.47 -29.03
CA GLY A 107 -25.02 -10.34 -28.24
C GLY A 107 -25.08 -9.13 -27.30
N ALA A 108 -24.19 -9.12 -26.30
CA ALA A 108 -24.03 -7.98 -25.41
C ALA A 108 -22.87 -7.08 -25.88
N ALA A 109 -22.96 -5.79 -25.60
CA ALA A 109 -21.82 -4.88 -25.77
C ALA A 109 -20.66 -5.33 -24.87
N ARG A 110 -19.43 -5.20 -25.34
CA ARG A 110 -18.19 -5.59 -24.63
C ARG A 110 -17.22 -4.44 -24.68
N GLU A 111 -16.52 -4.23 -23.58
CA GLU A 111 -15.46 -3.26 -23.47
C GLU A 111 -14.17 -3.94 -23.00
N SER A 112 -13.03 -3.54 -23.56
CA SER A 112 -11.72 -4.03 -23.14
C SER A 112 -10.70 -2.90 -23.17
N SER A 113 -10.01 -2.69 -22.05
CA SER A 113 -8.89 -1.75 -21.99
C SER A 113 -7.69 -2.32 -22.75
N ILE A 114 -7.18 -1.52 -23.71
CA ILE A 114 -6.03 -1.91 -24.54
C ILE A 114 -4.76 -1.14 -24.21
N PHE A 115 -4.90 0.00 -23.51
CA PHE A 115 -3.78 0.85 -23.16
C PHE A 115 -4.12 1.69 -21.95
N SER A 116 -3.16 1.80 -21.03
CA SER A 116 -3.19 2.78 -19.95
C SER A 116 -1.77 3.18 -19.61
N LYS A 117 -1.49 4.47 -19.53
CA LYS A 117 -0.18 4.99 -19.17
C LYS A 117 -0.30 6.23 -18.29
N GLY A 118 0.34 6.15 -17.12
CA GLY A 118 0.56 7.29 -16.25
C GLY A 118 1.81 8.06 -16.69
N LEU A 119 1.68 9.38 -16.71
CA LEU A 119 2.78 10.29 -16.99
C LEU A 119 2.92 11.26 -15.82
N THR A 120 4.16 11.58 -15.47
CA THR A 120 4.49 12.50 -14.39
C THR A 120 5.12 13.76 -14.98
N VAL A 121 4.62 14.91 -14.59
CA VAL A 121 5.09 16.21 -15.05
C VAL A 121 5.50 17.06 -13.86
N ASN A 122 6.68 17.65 -13.93
CA ASN A 122 7.10 18.66 -12.97
C ASN A 122 6.54 20.02 -13.39
N VAL A 123 5.65 20.56 -12.58
CA VAL A 123 5.09 21.90 -12.77
C VAL A 123 5.91 22.88 -11.93
N THR A 124 6.59 23.78 -12.59
CA THR A 124 7.39 24.82 -11.95
C THR A 124 6.58 26.10 -11.74
N SER A 125 6.77 26.73 -10.59
CA SER A 125 6.22 28.07 -10.32
C SER A 125 7.30 28.93 -9.67
N LEU A 126 7.24 30.21 -9.89
CA LEU A 126 8.08 31.16 -9.16
C LEU A 126 7.31 31.60 -7.90
N LEU A 127 7.71 31.16 -6.73
CA LEU A 127 7.08 31.49 -5.43
C LEU A 127 5.58 31.18 -5.33
N GLY A 128 5.11 30.11 -6.02
CA GLY A 128 3.69 29.75 -6.03
C GLY A 128 2.81 30.58 -6.97
N MET A 129 3.40 31.47 -7.75
CA MET A 129 2.70 32.37 -8.68
C MET A 129 2.74 31.82 -10.11
N THR A 130 1.74 32.18 -10.91
CA THR A 130 1.75 31.96 -12.37
C THR A 130 2.80 32.85 -13.04
N THR A 131 3.22 32.50 -14.26
CA THR A 131 4.17 33.30 -15.05
C THR A 131 3.71 34.77 -15.21
N ALA A 132 2.42 35.00 -15.39
CA ALA A 132 1.84 36.34 -15.47
C ALA A 132 1.89 37.11 -14.14
N GLN A 133 1.59 36.42 -13.03
CA GLN A 133 1.68 37.02 -11.69
C GLN A 133 3.12 37.31 -11.29
N ALA A 134 4.09 36.46 -11.67
CA ALA A 134 5.51 36.69 -11.40
C ALA A 134 6.07 37.88 -12.18
N ALA A 135 5.63 38.10 -13.42
CA ALA A 135 6.02 39.24 -14.22
C ALA A 135 5.53 40.58 -13.64
N THR A 136 4.29 40.62 -13.14
CA THR A 136 3.72 41.86 -12.53
C THR A 136 4.30 42.14 -11.16
N THR A 137 4.65 41.12 -10.35
CA THR A 137 5.30 41.31 -9.05
C THR A 137 6.81 41.58 -9.15
N GLY A 138 7.46 41.07 -10.20
CA GLY A 138 8.90 41.37 -10.47
C GLY A 138 9.18 42.85 -10.71
N LEU A 139 8.25 43.56 -11.32
CA LEU A 139 8.33 45.02 -11.53
C LEU A 139 8.16 45.84 -10.22
N LEU A 140 7.36 45.32 -9.27
CA LEU A 140 7.18 45.93 -7.93
C LEU A 140 8.27 45.51 -6.93
N GLY A 141 8.91 44.36 -7.12
CA GLY A 141 9.87 43.76 -6.18
C GLY A 141 11.26 44.38 -6.23
N MET A 142 11.58 45.17 -7.28
CA MET A 142 12.90 45.87 -7.36
C MET A 142 13.01 47.03 -6.36
N VAL A 143 11.90 47.49 -5.79
CA VAL A 143 11.86 48.61 -4.84
C VAL A 143 11.87 48.16 -3.37
N ILE A 144 11.57 46.90 -3.08
CA ILE A 144 11.35 46.40 -1.70
C ILE A 144 12.32 45.23 -1.35
N GLY A 145 13.33 44.99 -2.17
CA GLY A 145 14.13 43.73 -2.16
C GLY A 145 15.02 43.44 -0.96
N SER A 146 15.17 44.31 0.04
CA SER A 146 16.03 44.05 1.19
C SER A 146 15.33 43.52 2.44
N GLY A 147 13.99 43.61 2.52
CA GLY A 147 13.22 43.11 3.68
C GLY A 147 12.69 41.69 3.53
N PHE A 148 12.50 41.20 2.29
CA PHE A 148 11.82 39.92 2.03
C PHE A 148 12.70 38.68 2.11
N GLY A 149 14.03 38.81 2.02
CA GLY A 149 14.94 37.66 2.17
C GLY A 149 14.86 36.99 3.55
N ALA A 150 14.68 37.78 4.60
CA ALA A 150 14.55 37.27 5.95
C ALA A 150 13.16 36.59 6.19
N VAL A 151 12.11 37.12 5.56
CA VAL A 151 10.74 36.54 5.66
C VAL A 151 10.63 35.26 4.88
N ALA A 152 11.27 35.10 3.71
CA ALA A 152 11.29 33.87 2.93
C ALA A 152 12.01 32.73 3.64
N LEU A 153 13.12 33.00 4.34
CA LEU A 153 13.82 32.03 5.18
C LEU A 153 13.00 31.63 6.41
N ALA A 154 12.29 32.57 7.04
CA ALA A 154 11.37 32.30 8.14
C ALA A 154 10.13 31.50 7.68
N ALA A 155 9.61 31.74 6.48
CA ALA A 155 8.49 31.00 5.89
C ALA A 155 8.89 29.57 5.48
N GLN A 156 10.15 29.36 5.04
CA GLN A 156 10.67 28.02 4.75
C GLN A 156 10.92 27.21 6.03
N ALA A 157 11.35 27.86 7.10
CA ALA A 157 11.45 27.27 8.43
C ALA A 157 10.05 27.00 9.06
N SER A 158 9.04 27.82 8.73
CA SER A 158 7.66 27.64 9.21
C SER A 158 6.87 26.59 8.44
N ARG A 159 7.25 26.26 7.19
CA ARG A 159 6.65 25.11 6.45
C ARG A 159 6.93 23.75 7.09
N ARG A 160 7.91 23.66 7.98
CA ARG A 160 8.10 22.48 8.87
C ARG A 160 7.26 22.55 10.16
N ARG A 161 6.41 23.58 10.34
CA ARG A 161 5.57 23.79 11.53
C ARG A 161 4.07 23.43 11.40
N PRO A 162 3.48 23.06 10.23
CA PRO A 162 2.01 22.84 10.20
C PRO A 162 1.57 21.61 11.00
N LEU A 163 2.41 20.60 11.18
CA LEU A 163 2.02 19.43 12.00
C LEU A 163 1.89 19.78 13.49
N ARG A 164 2.71 20.68 14.04
CA ARG A 164 2.62 21.08 15.46
C ARG A 164 1.44 22.02 15.76
N ALA A 165 1.00 22.81 14.79
CA ALA A 165 -0.17 23.67 14.95
C ALA A 165 -1.49 22.92 14.82
N LEU A 166 -1.52 21.82 14.05
CA LEU A 166 -2.67 20.91 13.95
C LEU A 166 -2.81 20.00 15.19
N LEU A 167 -1.77 19.86 15.98
CA LEU A 167 -1.71 19.09 17.22
C LEU A 167 -2.14 19.90 18.46
N ARG A 168 -2.94 20.96 18.31
CA ARG A 168 -3.61 21.57 19.47
C ARG A 168 -4.43 20.49 20.15
N ALA A 169 -4.15 20.23 21.42
CA ALA A 169 -4.92 19.34 22.27
C ALA A 169 -6.40 19.74 22.14
N GLN A 170 -7.16 18.95 21.41
CA GLN A 170 -8.60 19.18 21.24
C GLN A 170 -9.26 18.55 22.45
N GLU A 171 -10.08 19.32 23.15
CA GLU A 171 -10.79 18.82 24.31
C GLU A 171 -11.88 17.81 23.89
N PRO A 172 -12.02 16.69 24.61
CA PRO A 172 -13.07 15.72 24.34
C PRO A 172 -14.45 16.32 24.66
N ASN A 173 -15.43 16.06 23.81
CA ASN A 173 -16.82 16.40 24.08
C ASN A 173 -17.39 15.47 25.17
N ALA A 174 -17.43 15.92 26.41
CA ALA A 174 -17.97 15.13 27.52
C ALA A 174 -19.44 14.72 27.32
N ALA A 175 -20.22 15.54 26.60
CA ALA A 175 -21.64 15.31 26.34
C ALA A 175 -21.91 14.29 25.22
N LEU A 176 -20.90 13.91 24.41
CA LEU A 176 -21.08 12.89 23.38
C LEU A 176 -21.43 11.54 24.02
N VAL A 177 -22.58 11.00 23.64
CA VAL A 177 -23.02 9.66 24.03
C VAL A 177 -22.46 8.64 23.04
N ILE A 178 -21.73 7.63 23.52
CA ILE A 178 -21.24 6.52 22.69
C ILE A 178 -22.12 5.31 23.00
N GLU A 179 -22.83 4.83 21.98
CA GLU A 179 -23.62 3.61 22.01
C GLU A 179 -22.86 2.52 21.24
N THR A 180 -22.84 1.31 21.78
CA THR A 180 -22.14 0.18 21.14
C THR A 180 -23.11 -0.96 20.90
N HIS A 181 -22.94 -1.65 19.78
CA HIS A 181 -23.63 -2.91 19.53
C HIS A 181 -23.21 -3.97 20.57
N PRO A 182 -24.09 -4.91 20.94
CA PRO A 182 -23.75 -5.99 21.87
C PRO A 182 -22.45 -6.71 21.47
N GLY A 183 -21.54 -6.86 22.44
CA GLY A 183 -20.23 -7.49 22.23
C GLY A 183 -19.06 -6.52 21.97
N ILE A 184 -19.32 -5.24 21.72
CA ILE A 184 -18.26 -4.23 21.50
C ILE A 184 -18.03 -3.44 22.80
N ALA A 185 -16.88 -3.64 23.43
CA ALA A 185 -16.46 -2.88 24.61
C ALA A 185 -15.48 -1.78 24.22
N ILE A 186 -15.74 -0.54 24.63
CA ILE A 186 -14.86 0.61 24.41
C ILE A 186 -14.14 0.97 25.72
N PRO A 187 -12.83 0.77 25.82
CA PRO A 187 -12.05 1.18 27.00
C PRO A 187 -12.10 2.71 27.22
N PRO A 188 -11.97 3.21 28.45
CA PRO A 188 -12.08 4.64 28.76
C PRO A 188 -11.12 5.54 28.00
N ASN A 189 -9.88 5.09 27.77
CA ASN A 189 -8.88 5.80 26.97
C ASN A 189 -9.27 5.92 25.50
N GLU A 190 -9.89 4.90 24.91
CA GLU A 190 -10.38 4.92 23.54
C GLU A 190 -11.69 5.72 23.42
N ALA A 191 -12.55 5.67 24.43
CA ALA A 191 -13.73 6.53 24.51
C ALA A 191 -13.34 8.02 24.51
N ALA A 192 -12.27 8.40 25.20
CA ALA A 192 -11.76 9.76 25.17
C ALA A 192 -11.29 10.19 23.76
N LEU A 193 -10.62 9.29 23.01
CA LEU A 193 -10.23 9.53 21.62
C LEU A 193 -11.46 9.72 20.72
N LEU A 194 -12.45 8.84 20.84
CA LEU A 194 -13.72 8.95 20.10
C LEU A 194 -14.44 10.25 20.43
N LYS A 195 -14.55 10.62 21.70
CA LYS A 195 -15.17 11.88 22.14
C LYS A 195 -14.46 13.13 21.61
N THR A 196 -13.17 13.04 21.38
CA THR A 196 -12.38 14.13 20.79
C THR A 196 -12.57 14.20 19.27
N LEU A 197 -12.49 13.06 18.58
CA LEU A 197 -12.63 12.99 17.13
C LEU A 197 -14.05 13.38 16.69
N PHE A 198 -15.07 12.87 17.37
CA PHE A 198 -16.49 13.12 17.05
C PHE A 198 -17.11 14.27 17.87
N ARG A 199 -16.30 15.23 18.35
CA ARG A 199 -16.75 16.32 19.23
C ARG A 199 -17.90 17.18 18.70
N ARG A 200 -18.15 17.18 17.39
CA ARG A 200 -19.22 17.95 16.74
C ARG A 200 -20.58 17.25 16.74
N TYR A 201 -20.62 16.00 17.21
CA TYR A 201 -21.82 15.18 17.23
C TYR A 201 -22.36 15.04 18.65
N ALA A 202 -23.65 14.75 18.78
CA ALA A 202 -24.29 14.50 20.06
C ALA A 202 -24.25 13.02 20.44
N ARG A 203 -24.27 12.11 19.43
CA ARG A 203 -24.27 10.67 19.63
C ARG A 203 -23.40 9.98 18.59
N LEU A 204 -22.76 8.89 18.99
CA LEU A 204 -21.97 8.01 18.11
C LEU A 204 -22.42 6.57 18.34
N VAL A 205 -22.98 5.94 17.32
CA VAL A 205 -23.35 4.52 17.37
C VAL A 205 -22.22 3.71 16.75
N VAL A 206 -21.59 2.82 17.52
CA VAL A 206 -20.58 1.87 17.04
C VAL A 206 -21.28 0.58 16.66
N GLU A 207 -21.42 0.35 15.35
CA GLU A 207 -22.18 -0.76 14.77
C GLU A 207 -21.41 -2.07 14.75
N SER A 208 -20.14 -2.03 14.36
CA SER A 208 -19.29 -3.21 14.26
C SER A 208 -17.82 -2.89 14.49
N GLU A 209 -17.06 -3.90 14.88
CA GLU A 209 -15.61 -3.88 14.92
C GLU A 209 -15.10 -4.83 13.84
N PHE A 210 -14.32 -4.31 12.89
CA PHE A 210 -13.60 -5.16 11.95
C PHE A 210 -12.46 -5.84 12.71
N LEU A 211 -12.34 -7.13 12.54
CA LEU A 211 -11.19 -7.88 13.04
C LEU A 211 -9.96 -7.38 12.28
N SER A 212 -9.38 -6.30 12.77
CA SER A 212 -8.15 -5.77 12.18
C SER A 212 -7.10 -6.85 12.26
N GLY A 213 -6.43 -7.06 11.12
CA GLY A 213 -5.36 -8.03 10.99
C GLY A 213 -4.27 -7.87 12.07
N TYR A 214 -3.13 -8.36 11.82
CA TYR A 214 -1.96 -8.58 12.71
C TYR A 214 -1.39 -7.33 13.46
N SER A 215 -2.00 -6.14 13.38
CA SER A 215 -1.40 -4.87 13.86
C SER A 215 -1.80 -4.42 15.27
N GLY A 216 -2.78 -5.07 15.92
CA GLY A 216 -3.34 -4.58 17.20
C GLY A 216 -4.09 -3.26 17.12
N ALA A 217 -4.34 -2.76 15.92
CA ALA A 217 -5.22 -1.66 15.66
C ALA A 217 -6.68 -2.13 15.84
N ARG A 218 -7.55 -1.24 16.29
CA ARG A 218 -9.00 -1.45 16.30
C ARG A 218 -9.63 -0.60 15.21
N THR A 219 -10.44 -1.22 14.40
CA THR A 219 -11.15 -0.57 13.30
C THR A 219 -12.65 -0.68 13.56
N LEU A 220 -13.31 0.45 13.80
CA LEU A 220 -14.71 0.52 14.21
C LEU A 220 -15.54 1.15 13.07
N LEU A 221 -16.65 0.53 12.71
CA LEU A 221 -17.69 1.17 11.90
C LEU A 221 -18.60 1.97 12.82
N ALA A 222 -18.73 3.26 12.58
CA ALA A 222 -19.47 4.15 13.43
C ALA A 222 -20.42 5.06 12.64
N LEU A 223 -21.59 5.33 13.21
CA LEU A 223 -22.60 6.25 12.70
C LEU A 223 -22.65 7.49 13.60
N PRO A 224 -22.14 8.65 13.16
CA PRO A 224 -22.25 9.89 13.91
C PRO A 224 -23.64 10.52 13.75
N ILE A 225 -24.20 11.04 14.83
CA ILE A 225 -25.54 11.66 14.87
C ILE A 225 -25.43 13.06 15.45
N HIS A 226 -25.95 14.05 14.75
CA HIS A 226 -26.00 15.46 15.17
C HIS A 226 -26.99 15.70 16.31
N ALA A 227 -26.93 16.87 16.93
CA ALA A 227 -27.82 17.26 18.04
C ALA A 227 -29.31 17.38 17.60
N ASP A 228 -29.56 17.63 16.33
CA ASP A 228 -30.90 17.65 15.71
C ASP A 228 -31.44 16.25 15.37
N GLY A 229 -30.71 15.18 15.70
CA GLY A 229 -31.09 13.79 15.44
C GLY A 229 -30.74 13.29 14.02
N ARG A 230 -30.20 14.15 13.15
CA ARG A 230 -29.81 13.77 11.79
C ARG A 230 -28.54 12.90 11.86
N ALA A 231 -28.61 11.71 11.28
CA ALA A 231 -27.44 10.86 11.09
C ALA A 231 -26.56 11.39 9.94
N ASP A 232 -25.26 11.35 10.13
CA ASP A 232 -24.26 11.55 9.08
C ASP A 232 -23.98 10.22 8.36
N ALA A 233 -23.11 10.22 7.37
CA ALA A 233 -22.68 8.99 6.72
C ALA A 233 -21.87 8.10 7.68
N TYR A 234 -21.96 6.80 7.49
CA TYR A 234 -21.08 5.85 8.15
C TYR A 234 -19.61 6.25 7.98
N THR A 235 -18.83 5.99 8.99
CA THR A 235 -17.41 6.33 9.02
C THR A 235 -16.63 5.22 9.70
N ILE A 236 -15.38 5.05 9.29
CA ILE A 236 -14.47 4.09 9.91
C ILE A 236 -13.53 4.85 10.83
N ALA A 237 -13.53 4.49 12.12
CA ALA A 237 -12.61 5.01 13.11
C ALA A 237 -11.54 3.95 13.41
N LYS A 238 -10.27 4.26 13.10
CA LYS A 238 -9.13 3.38 13.36
C LYS A 238 -8.34 3.91 14.56
N ILE A 239 -8.14 3.06 15.55
CA ILE A 239 -7.40 3.36 16.79
C ILE A 239 -6.17 2.46 16.83
N SER A 240 -4.97 3.06 16.88
CA SER A 240 -3.72 2.33 17.00
C SER A 240 -2.69 3.11 17.82
N ASP A 241 -1.44 2.66 17.84
CA ASP A 241 -0.35 3.44 18.41
C ASP A 241 -0.11 4.73 17.61
N HIS A 242 0.43 5.72 18.29
CA HIS A 242 0.64 7.06 17.75
C HIS A 242 1.48 7.07 16.46
N GLU A 243 2.55 6.27 16.42
CA GLU A 243 3.47 6.24 15.28
C GLU A 243 2.84 5.59 14.05
N SER A 244 2.06 4.53 14.24
CA SER A 244 1.32 3.87 13.16
C SER A 244 0.27 4.81 12.55
N ILE A 245 -0.52 5.49 13.37
CA ILE A 245 -1.54 6.44 12.90
C ILE A 245 -0.90 7.65 12.21
N ARG A 246 0.21 8.18 12.74
CA ARG A 246 0.95 9.28 12.11
C ARG A 246 1.47 8.87 10.73
N ARG A 247 2.10 7.71 10.64
CA ARG A 247 2.64 7.16 9.38
C ARG A 247 1.52 6.93 8.36
N GLU A 248 0.40 6.40 8.79
CA GLU A 248 -0.77 6.18 7.92
C GLU A 248 -1.30 7.50 7.36
N PHE A 249 -1.43 8.51 8.19
CA PHE A 249 -1.84 9.84 7.75
C PHE A 249 -0.83 10.48 6.79
N GLU A 250 0.48 10.41 7.09
CA GLU A 250 1.53 10.92 6.21
C GLU A 250 1.57 10.20 4.86
N ASN A 251 1.42 8.87 4.86
CA ASN A 251 1.35 8.09 3.64
C ASN A 251 0.08 8.38 2.84
N TYR A 252 -1.06 8.57 3.52
CA TYR A 252 -2.30 8.98 2.88
C TYR A 252 -2.15 10.34 2.17
N GLU A 253 -1.61 11.34 2.85
CA GLU A 253 -1.36 12.66 2.26
C GLU A 253 -0.38 12.60 1.09
N THR A 254 0.61 11.69 1.14
CA THR A 254 1.66 11.59 0.13
C THR A 254 1.27 10.76 -1.09
N TYR A 255 0.58 9.64 -0.89
CA TYR A 255 0.41 8.60 -1.92
C TYR A 255 -1.04 8.32 -2.30
N VAL A 256 -2.03 8.74 -1.48
CA VAL A 256 -3.43 8.33 -1.65
C VAL A 256 -4.34 9.47 -2.05
N LYS A 257 -4.28 10.57 -1.31
CA LYS A 257 -5.21 11.69 -1.36
C LYS A 257 -5.46 12.23 -2.76
N ASP A 258 -4.38 12.41 -3.51
CA ASP A 258 -4.40 13.03 -4.83
C ASP A 258 -4.17 12.02 -5.98
N THR A 259 -4.05 10.73 -5.67
CA THR A 259 -3.77 9.69 -6.65
C THR A 259 -4.93 8.73 -6.86
N LEU A 260 -5.65 8.38 -5.81
CA LEU A 260 -6.78 7.45 -5.91
C LEU A 260 -8.10 8.16 -6.25
N PRO A 261 -9.05 7.45 -6.89
CA PRO A 261 -10.32 8.04 -7.29
C PRO A 261 -11.16 8.49 -6.07
N PRO A 262 -12.10 9.44 -6.25
CA PRO A 262 -12.94 9.99 -5.16
C PRO A 262 -13.76 8.97 -4.39
N ILE A 263 -14.01 7.79 -4.96
CA ILE A 263 -14.72 6.68 -4.33
C ILE A 263 -13.88 5.95 -3.27
N THR A 264 -12.60 6.30 -3.13
CA THR A 264 -11.72 5.71 -2.12
C THR A 264 -12.06 6.23 -0.74
N ALA A 265 -11.91 5.39 0.29
CA ALA A 265 -12.00 5.82 1.69
C ALA A 265 -11.01 6.97 1.94
N ARG A 266 -11.51 8.11 2.41
CA ARG A 266 -10.71 9.33 2.56
C ARG A 266 -10.52 9.69 4.03
N ILE A 267 -9.33 10.11 4.37
CA ILE A 267 -9.05 10.76 5.65
C ILE A 267 -9.41 12.24 5.52
N GLN A 268 -10.44 12.67 6.24
CA GLN A 268 -10.95 14.05 6.14
C GLN A 268 -10.26 15.04 7.07
N GLU A 269 -9.73 14.57 8.19
CA GLU A 269 -9.12 15.42 9.19
C GLU A 269 -7.86 14.78 9.77
N ALA A 270 -6.99 15.61 10.32
CA ALA A 270 -5.77 15.15 10.98
C ALA A 270 -6.10 14.23 12.16
N PRO A 271 -5.26 13.22 12.42
CA PRO A 271 -5.49 12.29 13.53
C PRO A 271 -5.52 12.99 14.89
N VAL A 272 -6.32 12.45 15.79
CA VAL A 272 -6.38 12.90 17.20
C VAL A 272 -5.47 12.04 18.05
N MET A 273 -4.69 12.71 18.89
CA MET A 273 -3.71 12.10 19.79
C MET A 273 -3.98 12.53 21.21
N VAL A 274 -4.04 11.60 22.16
CA VAL A 274 -4.10 11.95 23.57
C VAL A 274 -2.67 12.14 24.08
N SER A 275 -2.34 13.35 24.50
CA SER A 275 -1.08 13.62 25.19
C SER A 275 -1.03 12.84 26.51
N ALA A 276 0.01 12.06 26.72
CA ALA A 276 0.27 11.32 27.95
C ALA A 276 0.45 12.23 29.21
N ARG A 277 0.23 13.54 29.09
CA ARG A 277 0.34 14.51 30.21
C ARG A 277 -0.79 14.44 31.23
N ALA A 278 -1.88 13.74 30.95
CA ALA A 278 -3.04 13.71 31.86
C ALA A 278 -2.95 12.69 33.02
N THR A 279 -1.89 11.86 33.09
CA THR A 279 -1.75 10.80 34.09
C THR A 279 -0.39 10.75 34.80
N GLN A 280 0.42 11.80 34.73
CA GLN A 280 1.66 11.83 35.52
C GLN A 280 1.40 12.38 36.94
N GLN A 281 1.42 11.47 37.90
CA GLN A 281 1.76 11.85 39.29
C GLN A 281 3.21 12.42 39.30
N PRO A 282 3.47 13.51 40.04
CA PRO A 282 4.78 14.11 40.12
C PRO A 282 5.73 13.21 40.94
N GLY A 283 6.69 12.56 40.28
CA GLY A 283 7.77 11.87 40.97
C GLY A 283 8.23 10.62 40.20
N LYS A 284 9.09 10.80 39.23
CA LYS A 284 10.31 10.02 38.89
C LYS A 284 10.72 10.35 37.45
N GLY A 285 11.89 10.95 37.31
CA GLY A 285 12.50 11.23 36.03
C GLY A 285 12.86 9.94 35.30
N GLY A 286 12.24 9.73 34.17
CA GLY A 286 12.54 8.70 33.20
C GLY A 286 11.98 9.16 31.87
N ASN A 287 12.81 9.22 30.84
CA ASN A 287 12.43 9.46 29.45
C ASN A 287 11.51 8.31 28.98
N THR A 288 10.22 8.39 29.32
CA THR A 288 9.20 7.47 28.80
C THR A 288 8.86 7.88 27.38
N ALA A 289 9.30 7.10 26.42
CA ALA A 289 8.83 7.14 25.04
C ALA A 289 7.30 7.22 25.02
N LEU A 290 6.74 8.14 24.24
CA LEU A 290 5.31 8.42 24.08
C LEU A 290 4.56 7.18 23.57
N SER A 291 4.19 6.26 24.44
CA SER A 291 3.28 5.15 24.14
C SER A 291 1.83 5.60 24.25
N GLY A 292 1.41 6.55 23.43
CA GLY A 292 0.03 7.00 23.34
C GLY A 292 -0.73 6.28 22.24
N ARG A 293 -2.04 6.05 22.47
CA ARG A 293 -2.98 5.66 21.39
C ARG A 293 -3.40 6.91 20.62
N ALA A 294 -3.66 6.75 19.33
CA ALA A 294 -4.20 7.78 18.45
C ALA A 294 -5.37 7.24 17.66
N ILE A 295 -6.18 8.12 17.11
CA ILE A 295 -7.36 7.76 16.31
C ILE A 295 -7.38 8.54 15.00
N LEU A 296 -7.80 7.86 13.95
CA LEU A 296 -7.95 8.35 12.60
C LEU A 296 -9.35 8.03 12.10
N ARG A 297 -9.93 8.92 11.29
CA ARG A 297 -11.25 8.74 10.69
C ARG A 297 -11.16 8.65 9.17
N TYR A 298 -11.73 7.57 8.62
CA TYR A 298 -11.99 7.45 7.19
C TYR A 298 -13.46 7.77 6.89
N THR A 299 -13.70 8.47 5.80
CA THR A 299 -15.05 8.53 5.22
C THR A 299 -15.37 7.20 4.59
N PHE A 300 -16.57 6.79 4.79
CA PHE A 300 -17.12 5.62 4.17
C PHE A 300 -18.31 6.04 3.28
N ILE A 301 -18.28 5.61 2.02
CA ILE A 301 -19.39 5.82 1.10
C ILE A 301 -20.12 4.48 1.00
N GLY A 302 -20.96 4.20 1.99
CA GLY A 302 -21.86 3.03 2.00
C GLY A 302 -23.30 3.47 1.90
N GLU A 303 -24.15 2.59 1.40
CA GLU A 303 -25.60 2.79 1.47
C GLU A 303 -26.08 2.57 2.92
N PRO A 304 -27.01 3.39 3.43
CA PRO A 304 -27.61 3.18 4.72
C PRO A 304 -28.23 1.77 4.83
N GLY A 305 -27.89 1.04 5.89
CA GLY A 305 -28.43 -0.30 6.13
C GLY A 305 -27.64 -1.46 5.51
N HIS A 306 -26.55 -1.19 4.80
CA HIS A 306 -25.65 -2.22 4.26
C HIS A 306 -24.22 -1.98 4.76
N ASN A 307 -23.83 -2.75 5.76
CA ASN A 307 -22.47 -2.70 6.29
C ASN A 307 -21.50 -3.32 5.28
N PRO A 308 -20.32 -2.70 5.03
CA PRO A 308 -19.28 -3.35 4.25
C PRO A 308 -18.75 -4.55 5.01
N ILE A 309 -18.33 -5.56 4.27
CA ILE A 309 -17.63 -6.73 4.80
C ILE A 309 -16.20 -6.76 4.26
N SER A 310 -15.31 -7.50 4.91
CA SER A 310 -13.95 -7.67 4.37
C SER A 310 -13.99 -8.53 3.09
N LEU A 311 -12.98 -8.37 2.23
CA LEU A 311 -12.82 -9.24 1.06
C LEU A 311 -12.70 -10.71 1.49
N ARG A 312 -12.10 -10.97 2.66
CA ARG A 312 -12.04 -12.31 3.24
C ARG A 312 -13.43 -12.88 3.46
N GLU A 313 -14.31 -12.15 4.14
CA GLU A 313 -15.68 -12.56 4.41
C GLU A 313 -16.47 -12.76 3.12
N ALA A 314 -16.34 -11.83 2.17
CA ALA A 314 -16.97 -11.91 0.86
C ALA A 314 -16.53 -13.16 0.07
N LEU A 315 -15.23 -13.47 0.05
CA LEU A 315 -14.71 -14.65 -0.66
C LEU A 315 -14.98 -15.97 0.06
N LEU A 316 -15.12 -15.98 1.38
CA LEU A 316 -15.55 -17.15 2.14
C LEU A 316 -17.03 -17.47 1.87
N ALA A 317 -17.87 -16.45 1.77
CA ALA A 317 -19.29 -16.62 1.44
C ALA A 317 -19.49 -17.02 -0.03
N ASN A 318 -18.74 -16.40 -0.93
CA ASN A 318 -18.80 -16.69 -2.37
C ASN A 318 -17.42 -16.42 -3.01
N PRO A 319 -16.63 -17.45 -3.36
CA PRO A 319 -15.29 -17.31 -3.95
C PRO A 319 -15.35 -16.81 -5.39
N ASN A 320 -15.80 -15.57 -5.59
CA ASN A 320 -16.01 -14.96 -6.89
C ASN A 320 -14.78 -14.17 -7.35
N PRO A 321 -14.05 -14.59 -8.40
CA PRO A 321 -12.89 -13.89 -8.93
C PRO A 321 -13.21 -12.48 -9.48
N ALA A 322 -14.47 -12.17 -9.77
CA ALA A 322 -14.87 -10.83 -10.21
C ALA A 322 -14.55 -9.74 -9.18
N LEU A 323 -14.51 -10.08 -7.88
CA LEU A 323 -14.10 -9.13 -6.83
C LEU A 323 -12.62 -8.72 -6.96
N LEU A 324 -11.73 -9.67 -7.30
CA LEU A 324 -10.32 -9.38 -7.56
C LEU A 324 -10.15 -8.51 -8.82
N ASN A 325 -10.88 -8.84 -9.89
CA ASN A 325 -10.91 -8.03 -11.10
C ASN A 325 -11.42 -6.62 -10.81
N LYS A 326 -12.47 -6.49 -9.98
CA LYS A 326 -13.02 -5.18 -9.58
C LYS A 326 -12.00 -4.35 -8.79
N LEU A 327 -11.32 -4.97 -7.82
CA LEU A 327 -10.23 -4.32 -7.06
C LEU A 327 -9.18 -3.76 -8.02
N PHE A 328 -8.69 -4.58 -8.94
CA PHE A 328 -7.65 -4.19 -9.86
C PHE A 328 -8.11 -3.12 -10.87
N THR A 329 -9.31 -3.26 -11.44
CA THR A 329 -9.84 -2.26 -12.40
C THR A 329 -10.16 -0.93 -11.73
N THR A 330 -10.50 -0.93 -10.43
CA THR A 330 -10.77 0.28 -9.67
C THR A 330 -9.48 1.05 -9.33
N PHE A 331 -8.46 0.39 -8.82
CA PHE A 331 -7.25 1.03 -8.29
C PHE A 331 -6.03 0.88 -9.21
N GLY A 332 -6.00 -0.15 -10.05
CA GLY A 332 -4.88 -0.44 -10.94
C GLY A 332 -4.45 0.71 -11.82
N PRO A 333 -5.36 1.42 -12.52
CA PRO A 333 -5.02 2.57 -13.37
C PRO A 333 -4.32 3.70 -12.62
N HIS A 334 -4.58 3.83 -11.33
CA HIS A 334 -4.05 4.91 -10.48
C HIS A 334 -2.74 4.55 -9.78
N TRP A 335 -2.50 3.26 -9.53
CA TRP A 335 -1.35 2.75 -8.81
C TRP A 335 -0.56 1.74 -9.65
N TRP A 336 -0.91 0.47 -9.60
CA TRP A 336 -0.12 -0.65 -10.12
C TRP A 336 0.18 -0.58 -11.62
N MET A 337 -0.74 -0.03 -12.42
CA MET A 337 -0.54 0.13 -13.86
C MET A 337 0.34 1.35 -14.23
N GLN A 338 0.55 2.30 -13.30
CA GLN A 338 1.46 3.43 -13.49
C GLN A 338 2.92 3.08 -13.22
N ARG A 339 3.27 1.85 -13.46
CA ARG A 339 4.58 1.29 -13.17
C ARG A 339 5.65 1.76 -14.14
N HIS A 340 6.87 1.84 -13.64
CA HIS A 340 8.07 2.06 -14.43
C HIS A 340 9.11 0.97 -14.15
N PRO A 341 9.92 0.56 -15.16
CA PRO A 341 10.96 -0.43 -14.96
C PRO A 341 12.02 0.05 -13.97
N TYR A 342 12.50 -0.84 -13.12
CA TYR A 342 13.66 -0.61 -12.27
C TYR A 342 14.36 -1.92 -11.95
N THR A 343 15.63 -1.84 -11.56
CA THR A 343 16.40 -3.00 -11.11
C THR A 343 16.68 -2.85 -9.63
N PHE A 344 16.45 -3.90 -8.88
CA PHE A 344 16.60 -3.89 -7.43
C PHE A 344 17.12 -5.23 -6.93
N ARG A 345 17.81 -5.22 -5.78
CA ARG A 345 18.10 -6.45 -5.06
C ARG A 345 16.83 -6.92 -4.34
N LEU A 346 16.49 -8.22 -4.43
CA LEU A 346 15.23 -8.74 -3.88
C LEU A 346 15.08 -8.41 -2.38
N ALA A 347 16.18 -8.42 -1.62
CA ALA A 347 16.18 -8.04 -0.22
C ALA A 347 15.66 -6.62 0.04
N GLN A 348 15.83 -5.67 -0.87
CA GLN A 348 15.38 -4.28 -0.68
C GLN A 348 13.87 -4.20 -0.50
N GLU A 349 13.12 -5.05 -1.22
CA GLU A 349 11.66 -5.08 -1.17
C GLU A 349 11.12 -6.13 -0.20
N PHE A 350 11.71 -7.33 -0.20
CA PHE A 350 11.11 -8.49 0.46
C PHE A 350 11.75 -8.89 1.79
N ASP A 351 12.91 -8.34 2.18
CA ASP A 351 13.48 -8.63 3.50
C ASP A 351 12.48 -8.33 4.63
N ARG A 352 11.70 -7.27 4.48
CA ARG A 352 10.72 -6.80 5.48
C ARG A 352 9.59 -7.78 5.79
N VAL A 353 9.23 -8.65 4.84
CA VAL A 353 8.17 -9.64 5.07
C VAL A 353 8.67 -10.85 5.85
N LEU A 354 9.96 -11.15 5.78
CA LEU A 354 10.56 -12.27 6.49
C LEU A 354 10.68 -11.99 8.01
N PRO A 355 10.93 -13.01 8.85
CA PRO A 355 11.23 -12.82 10.27
C PRO A 355 12.41 -11.87 10.50
N ALA A 356 12.57 -11.38 11.74
CA ALA A 356 13.74 -10.61 12.13
C ALA A 356 15.02 -11.43 11.87
N HIS A 357 16.13 -10.73 11.57
CA HIS A 357 17.41 -11.39 11.33
C HIS A 357 17.88 -12.15 12.55
N LEU A 358 17.69 -11.56 13.75
CA LEU A 358 18.10 -12.12 15.02
C LEU A 358 17.02 -11.95 16.07
N VAL A 359 16.96 -12.90 16.99
CA VAL A 359 16.26 -12.78 18.27
C VAL A 359 17.30 -12.73 19.36
N ILE A 360 17.27 -11.69 20.19
CA ILE A 360 18.30 -11.40 21.20
C ILE A 360 17.61 -11.16 22.55
N GLU A 361 18.16 -11.74 23.60
CA GLU A 361 17.76 -11.49 24.99
C GLU A 361 18.81 -10.63 25.71
N PRO A 362 18.42 -9.82 26.71
CA PRO A 362 19.37 -9.13 27.57
C PRO A 362 20.34 -10.12 28.23
N ALA A 363 21.63 -9.79 28.27
CA ALA A 363 22.64 -10.64 28.91
C ALA A 363 23.59 -9.82 29.78
N ASN A 364 23.92 -10.36 30.94
CA ASN A 364 24.97 -9.81 31.79
C ASN A 364 26.33 -10.34 31.29
N GLY A 365 27.25 -9.43 30.97
CA GLY A 365 28.59 -9.77 30.51
C GLY A 365 29.16 -8.77 29.53
N LYS A 366 30.45 -8.78 29.30
CA LYS A 366 31.10 -7.99 28.25
C LYS A 366 31.09 -8.80 26.95
N SER A 367 30.55 -8.21 25.88
CA SER A 367 30.70 -8.81 24.56
C SER A 367 32.18 -8.85 24.20
N LYS A 368 32.69 -10.02 23.87
CA LYS A 368 34.08 -10.18 23.42
C LYS A 368 34.25 -9.64 21.99
N GLY A 369 34.02 -8.32 21.80
CA GLY A 369 34.31 -7.62 20.55
C GLY A 369 33.27 -7.75 19.42
N LYS A 370 32.18 -8.50 19.57
CA LYS A 370 31.11 -8.56 18.56
C LYS A 370 30.11 -7.39 18.78
N THR A 371 30.17 -6.38 17.93
CA THR A 371 29.22 -5.27 17.94
C THR A 371 28.29 -5.38 16.74
N LEU A 372 26.99 -5.32 16.99
CA LEU A 372 25.96 -5.17 15.95
C LEU A 372 25.64 -3.68 15.83
N ASP A 373 26.29 -3.03 14.87
CA ASP A 373 26.04 -1.62 14.59
C ASP A 373 25.07 -1.48 13.40
N ALA A 374 23.82 -1.22 13.72
CA ALA A 374 22.77 -1.04 12.73
C ALA A 374 22.86 0.29 11.96
N GLY A 375 23.71 1.19 12.40
CA GLY A 375 23.94 2.51 11.80
C GLY A 375 25.21 2.63 10.97
N ASP A 376 26.08 1.61 10.94
CA ASP A 376 27.32 1.65 10.15
C ASP A 376 27.02 1.42 8.66
N PRO A 377 27.17 2.45 7.80
CA PRO A 377 26.97 2.30 6.36
C PRO A 377 28.06 1.48 5.68
N ASN A 378 29.22 1.30 6.35
CA ASN A 378 30.39 0.60 5.81
C ASN A 378 30.49 -0.84 6.26
N ASP A 379 29.65 -1.30 7.19
CA ASP A 379 29.60 -2.71 7.56
C ASP A 379 29.10 -3.51 6.36
N PRO A 380 29.98 -4.21 5.61
CA PRO A 380 29.59 -4.89 4.38
C PRO A 380 28.77 -6.14 4.69
N ALA A 381 28.83 -6.57 5.93
CA ALA A 381 28.38 -7.90 6.17
C ALA A 381 26.94 -7.97 6.58
N PRO A 382 26.38 -8.99 6.14
CA PRO A 382 25.39 -9.65 6.94
C PRO A 382 26.06 -10.28 8.18
N TRP A 383 26.64 -9.46 9.10
CA TRP A 383 27.03 -9.90 10.45
C TRP A 383 25.87 -10.71 11.08
N ALA A 384 24.61 -10.44 10.73
CA ALA A 384 23.46 -11.27 11.03
C ALA A 384 23.59 -12.71 10.51
N MET A 385 24.35 -12.94 9.43
CA MET A 385 24.60 -14.28 8.90
C MET A 385 25.75 -14.99 9.60
N CYS A 386 26.61 -14.25 10.28
CA CYS A 386 27.73 -14.81 11.07
C CYS A 386 27.39 -14.99 12.54
N ALA A 387 26.27 -14.46 13.03
CA ALA A 387 25.83 -14.60 14.40
C ALA A 387 25.21 -15.99 14.64
N ALA A 388 25.64 -16.65 15.68
CA ALA A 388 25.11 -17.96 16.09
C ALA A 388 24.39 -17.87 17.44
N PRO A 389 23.43 -18.75 17.72
CA PRO A 389 22.85 -18.86 19.05
C PRO A 389 23.95 -19.04 20.12
N GLY A 390 23.82 -18.30 21.23
CA GLY A 390 24.81 -18.25 22.30
C GLY A 390 25.83 -17.11 22.20
N ASP A 391 25.98 -16.48 21.02
CA ASP A 391 26.87 -15.33 20.85
C ASP A 391 26.43 -14.16 21.71
N LEU A 392 27.43 -13.51 22.40
CA LEU A 392 27.21 -12.24 23.09
C LEU A 392 27.55 -11.07 22.16
N VAL A 393 26.61 -10.15 21.99
CA VAL A 393 26.73 -9.03 21.07
C VAL A 393 26.35 -7.71 21.75
N SER A 394 27.04 -6.64 21.41
CA SER A 394 26.64 -5.26 21.77
C SER A 394 25.77 -4.66 20.68
N LEU A 395 24.68 -4.02 21.06
CA LEU A 395 23.69 -3.45 20.14
C LEU A 395 23.87 -1.93 20.02
N ARG A 396 24.04 -1.42 18.79
CA ARG A 396 24.21 0.01 18.50
C ARG A 396 23.46 0.39 17.20
N GLY A 397 23.21 1.68 17.01
CA GLY A 397 22.74 2.26 15.74
C GLY A 397 21.28 1.95 15.37
N PHE A 398 20.48 1.44 16.28
CA PHE A 398 19.05 1.21 16.03
C PHE A 398 18.29 2.53 16.12
N THR A 399 17.66 2.93 15.01
CA THR A 399 16.93 4.21 14.88
C THR A 399 15.43 4.07 15.12
N ARG A 400 14.90 2.85 15.00
CA ARG A 400 13.49 2.53 15.24
C ARG A 400 13.38 1.46 16.32
N ILE A 401 12.62 1.79 17.36
CA ILE A 401 12.37 0.90 18.51
C ILE A 401 10.87 0.91 18.75
N GLU A 402 10.22 -0.21 18.49
CA GLU A 402 8.75 -0.33 18.57
C GLU A 402 8.37 -1.48 19.52
N PRO A 403 7.42 -1.29 20.46
CA PRO A 403 6.87 -2.37 21.25
C PRO A 403 6.20 -3.41 20.36
N ARG A 404 6.36 -4.68 20.68
CA ARG A 404 5.61 -5.74 20.02
C ARG A 404 4.31 -6.03 20.77
N MET A 405 3.35 -6.60 20.04
CA MET A 405 2.03 -6.96 20.59
C MET A 405 2.08 -7.98 21.75
N ASP A 406 3.16 -8.72 21.86
CA ASP A 406 3.36 -9.65 22.97
C ASP A 406 3.57 -8.95 24.33
N GLY A 407 3.72 -7.62 24.34
CA GLY A 407 3.94 -6.80 25.52
C GLY A 407 5.24 -7.13 26.28
N LYS A 408 6.10 -8.00 25.72
CA LYS A 408 7.29 -8.54 26.39
C LYS A 408 8.57 -8.32 25.58
N SER A 409 8.46 -7.86 24.35
CA SER A 409 9.60 -7.68 23.46
C SER A 409 9.51 -6.41 22.63
N LEU A 410 10.66 -5.94 22.13
CA LEU A 410 10.76 -4.81 21.22
C LEU A 410 11.19 -5.28 19.83
N SER A 411 10.72 -4.59 18.82
CA SER A 411 11.22 -4.66 17.45
C SER A 411 12.22 -3.52 17.24
N LEU A 412 13.47 -3.86 16.97
CA LEU A 412 14.52 -2.89 16.69
C LEU A 412 14.83 -2.92 15.20
N ALA A 413 14.97 -1.74 14.59
CA ALA A 413 15.42 -1.62 13.21
C ALA A 413 16.48 -0.54 13.08
N GLY A 414 17.49 -0.80 12.28
CA GLY A 414 18.50 0.18 11.86
C GLY A 414 17.99 1.04 10.70
N ALA A 415 18.85 1.93 10.21
CA ALA A 415 18.60 2.67 9.00
C ALA A 415 18.74 1.75 7.77
N ALA A 416 17.80 1.88 6.83
CA ALA A 416 17.98 1.30 5.49
C ALA A 416 18.88 2.22 4.67
N THR A 417 19.81 1.65 3.93
CA THR A 417 20.66 2.37 2.99
C THR A 417 20.40 1.89 1.56
N PRO A 418 20.71 2.68 0.52
CA PRO A 418 20.58 2.24 -0.86
C PRO A 418 21.27 0.88 -1.08
N GLY A 419 20.53 -0.08 -1.63
CA GLY A 419 21.03 -1.43 -1.87
C GLY A 419 21.08 -2.36 -0.66
N ARG A 420 20.66 -1.91 0.53
CA ARG A 420 20.79 -2.67 1.78
C ARG A 420 19.54 -2.56 2.63
N PRO A 421 18.89 -3.69 3.00
CA PRO A 421 17.75 -3.67 3.91
C PRO A 421 18.21 -3.27 5.32
N ALA A 422 17.28 -2.67 6.09
CA ALA A 422 17.53 -2.35 7.49
C ALA A 422 17.76 -3.64 8.31
N LEU A 423 18.73 -3.60 9.22
CA LEU A 423 18.87 -4.63 10.23
C LEU A 423 17.63 -4.65 11.11
N ARG A 424 17.03 -5.83 11.29
CA ARG A 424 15.88 -6.05 12.17
C ARG A 424 16.19 -7.08 13.23
N VAL A 425 15.98 -6.70 14.49
CA VAL A 425 16.22 -7.53 15.67
C VAL A 425 14.95 -7.59 16.51
N ARG A 426 14.59 -8.77 17.00
CA ARG A 426 13.61 -8.94 18.07
C ARG A 426 14.38 -8.99 19.40
N TRP A 427 14.15 -7.97 20.22
CA TRP A 427 14.74 -7.84 21.54
C TRP A 427 13.77 -8.33 22.62
N LEU A 428 14.15 -9.35 23.37
CA LEU A 428 13.29 -10.02 24.36
C LEU A 428 13.29 -9.26 25.71
N SER A 429 13.01 -7.97 25.65
CA SER A 429 12.79 -7.10 26.81
C SER A 429 11.93 -5.91 26.42
N THR A 430 11.26 -5.31 27.39
CA THR A 430 10.51 -4.05 27.23
C THR A 430 11.41 -2.82 27.39
N GLU A 431 12.63 -2.99 27.92
CA GLU A 431 13.61 -1.91 28.05
C GLU A 431 14.49 -1.84 26.80
N PRO A 432 14.66 -0.64 26.20
CA PRO A 432 15.56 -0.47 25.06
C PRO A 432 17.01 -0.86 25.39
N PRO A 433 17.75 -1.40 24.42
CA PRO A 433 19.10 -1.94 24.65
C PRO A 433 20.21 -0.87 24.75
N ASN A 434 20.00 0.35 25.15
CA ASN A 434 20.91 1.50 25.30
C ASN A 434 22.41 1.13 25.44
N GLY A 435 23.02 0.52 24.41
CA GLY A 435 24.38 0.00 24.45
C GLY A 435 24.54 -1.33 25.24
N ALA A 436 23.45 -1.97 25.60
CA ALA A 436 23.45 -3.21 26.36
C ALA A 436 24.04 -4.37 25.56
N THR A 437 24.63 -5.32 26.29
CA THR A 437 25.01 -6.63 25.76
C THR A 437 23.79 -7.55 25.73
N GLY A 438 23.60 -8.24 24.62
CA GLY A 438 22.57 -9.26 24.46
C GLY A 438 23.16 -10.59 24.04
N ARG A 439 22.43 -11.68 24.31
CA ARG A 439 22.74 -13.02 23.83
C ARG A 439 21.84 -13.33 22.64
N VAL A 440 22.41 -13.82 21.55
CA VAL A 440 21.64 -14.30 20.39
C VAL A 440 20.93 -15.59 20.79
N VAL A 441 19.60 -15.58 20.72
CA VAL A 441 18.76 -16.76 21.04
C VAL A 441 18.46 -17.55 19.77
N SER A 442 18.16 -16.83 18.66
CA SER A 442 17.82 -17.46 17.39
C SER A 442 18.17 -16.56 16.21
N THR A 443 18.31 -17.17 15.04
CA THR A 443 18.52 -16.48 13.77
C THR A 443 17.31 -16.67 12.87
N ARG A 444 17.17 -15.83 11.82
CA ARG A 444 16.11 -15.97 10.79
C ARG A 444 16.04 -17.39 10.21
N ALA A 445 17.18 -17.98 9.91
CA ALA A 445 17.24 -19.31 9.33
C ALA A 445 16.64 -20.38 10.28
N ILE A 446 16.94 -20.27 11.57
CA ILE A 446 16.38 -21.16 12.60
C ILE A 446 14.88 -20.90 12.74
N LEU A 447 14.46 -19.65 12.85
CA LEU A 447 13.03 -19.31 12.94
C LEU A 447 12.22 -19.86 11.78
N LEU A 448 12.72 -19.71 10.55
CA LEU A 448 12.05 -20.26 9.37
C LEU A 448 11.94 -21.79 9.41
N ARG A 449 13.00 -22.47 9.85
CA ARG A 449 12.98 -23.93 10.05
C ARG A 449 11.99 -24.36 11.13
N ASP A 450 11.93 -23.62 12.23
CA ASP A 450 11.00 -23.89 13.33
C ASP A 450 9.53 -23.75 12.86
N TYR A 451 9.23 -22.74 12.00
CA TYR A 451 7.87 -22.55 11.48
C TYR A 451 7.39 -23.68 10.56
N VAL A 452 8.30 -24.39 9.91
CA VAL A 452 7.98 -25.51 9.01
C VAL A 452 8.31 -26.88 9.60
N ALA A 453 8.71 -26.92 10.88
CA ALA A 453 9.04 -28.17 11.54
C ALA A 453 7.85 -29.14 11.49
N GLY A 454 8.08 -30.37 11.01
CA GLY A 454 7.03 -31.39 10.85
C GLY A 454 6.10 -31.20 9.63
N LEU A 455 6.31 -30.19 8.78
CA LEU A 455 5.55 -30.03 7.54
C LEU A 455 6.19 -30.84 6.40
N ASP A 456 5.39 -31.71 5.78
CA ASP A 456 5.84 -32.50 4.62
C ASP A 456 5.88 -31.64 3.35
N ARG A 457 6.91 -31.81 2.55
CA ARG A 457 7.09 -31.13 1.25
C ARG A 457 6.55 -31.93 0.07
N CYS A 458 6.02 -33.11 0.29
CA CYS A 458 5.50 -34.00 -0.76
C CYS A 458 6.54 -34.27 -1.88
N GLY A 459 7.81 -34.42 -1.54
CA GLY A 459 8.92 -34.65 -2.50
C GLY A 459 9.46 -33.40 -3.19
N LEU A 460 8.95 -32.21 -2.88
CA LEU A 460 9.43 -30.93 -3.45
C LEU A 460 10.76 -30.49 -2.80
N PRO A 461 11.57 -29.65 -3.49
CA PRO A 461 12.79 -29.09 -2.94
C PRO A 461 12.51 -28.22 -1.70
N ASP A 462 13.51 -28.06 -0.84
CA ASP A 462 13.39 -27.19 0.33
C ASP A 462 13.67 -25.72 -0.06
N PRO A 463 12.66 -24.84 -0.09
CA PRO A 463 12.84 -23.45 -0.46
C PRO A 463 13.76 -22.70 0.52
N LEU A 464 13.86 -23.15 1.77
CA LEU A 464 14.66 -22.47 2.79
C LEU A 464 16.17 -22.51 2.50
N LEU A 465 16.64 -23.45 1.68
CA LEU A 465 18.04 -23.55 1.30
C LEU A 465 18.49 -22.39 0.40
N ASN A 466 17.57 -21.79 -0.36
CA ASN A 466 17.85 -20.77 -1.36
C ASN A 466 17.43 -19.35 -0.96
N VAL A 467 16.76 -19.17 0.19
CA VAL A 467 16.22 -17.86 0.63
C VAL A 467 17.28 -16.75 0.55
N GLN A 468 18.49 -17.03 1.05
CA GLN A 468 19.53 -16.02 1.07
C GLN A 468 20.05 -15.70 -0.34
N ALA A 469 20.26 -16.71 -1.16
CA ALA A 469 20.67 -16.51 -2.56
C ALA A 469 19.66 -15.68 -3.33
N TRP A 470 18.37 -15.97 -3.17
CA TRP A 470 17.30 -15.18 -3.77
C TRP A 470 17.25 -13.73 -3.25
N LEU A 471 17.43 -13.52 -1.93
CA LEU A 471 17.48 -12.17 -1.37
C LEU A 471 18.62 -11.32 -1.94
N ASP A 472 19.75 -11.96 -2.27
CA ASP A 472 20.92 -11.32 -2.86
C ASP A 472 20.81 -11.11 -4.38
N GLU A 473 19.82 -11.74 -5.02
CA GLU A 473 19.61 -11.65 -6.46
C GLU A 473 19.19 -10.23 -6.87
N SER A 474 19.75 -9.77 -7.99
CA SER A 474 19.31 -8.54 -8.65
C SER A 474 18.20 -8.86 -9.65
N VAL A 475 17.03 -8.31 -9.40
CA VAL A 475 15.81 -8.55 -10.18
C VAL A 475 15.47 -7.33 -11.01
N ARG A 476 15.17 -7.55 -12.29
CA ARG A 476 14.55 -6.54 -13.14
C ARG A 476 13.04 -6.62 -12.95
N GLY A 477 12.46 -5.59 -12.37
CA GLY A 477 11.05 -5.52 -12.05
C GLY A 477 10.42 -4.19 -12.44
N SER A 478 9.21 -3.98 -11.96
CA SER A 478 8.46 -2.74 -12.14
C SER A 478 8.14 -2.09 -10.79
N GLN A 479 8.35 -0.77 -10.68
CA GLN A 479 8.05 0.02 -9.48
C GLN A 479 6.81 0.88 -9.71
N SER A 480 5.96 0.97 -8.69
CA SER A 480 4.81 1.87 -8.65
C SER A 480 4.48 2.24 -7.20
N ILE A 481 3.43 3.04 -7.00
CA ILE A 481 2.81 3.16 -5.68
C ILE A 481 2.13 1.81 -5.39
N ILE A 482 2.41 1.25 -4.23
CA ILE A 482 1.82 0.02 -3.71
C ILE A 482 1.14 0.27 -2.37
N HIS A 483 0.14 -0.53 -2.05
CA HIS A 483 -0.50 -0.53 -0.73
C HIS A 483 0.52 -0.91 0.37
N GLY A 484 1.36 -1.89 0.07
CA GLY A 484 2.44 -2.35 0.92
C GLY A 484 2.02 -3.27 2.07
N ASP A 485 0.69 -3.46 2.24
CA ASP A 485 0.06 -4.41 3.15
C ASP A 485 -1.33 -4.82 2.60
N LEU A 486 -1.37 -5.15 1.30
CA LEU A 486 -2.61 -5.57 0.64
C LEU A 486 -2.98 -6.99 1.08
N ASN A 487 -3.89 -7.06 2.02
CA ASN A 487 -4.43 -8.32 2.55
C ASN A 487 -5.96 -8.32 2.47
N LEU A 488 -6.58 -9.46 2.78
CA LEU A 488 -8.03 -9.65 2.63
C LEU A 488 -8.88 -8.78 3.58
N GLU A 489 -8.33 -8.31 4.70
CA GLU A 489 -9.02 -7.44 5.65
C GLU A 489 -8.89 -5.94 5.30
N ASN A 490 -7.86 -5.57 4.53
CA ASN A 490 -7.63 -4.20 4.10
C ASN A 490 -8.40 -3.82 2.82
N VAL A 491 -9.17 -4.76 2.28
CA VAL A 491 -10.11 -4.55 1.18
C VAL A 491 -11.52 -4.75 1.68
N LEU A 492 -12.33 -3.71 1.65
CA LEU A 492 -13.75 -3.76 2.01
C LEU A 492 -14.61 -3.91 0.77
N VAL A 493 -15.66 -4.72 0.88
CA VAL A 493 -16.64 -4.99 -0.17
C VAL A 493 -18.01 -4.52 0.32
N GLY A 494 -18.64 -3.67 -0.46
CA GLY A 494 -19.97 -3.17 -0.20
C GLY A 494 -21.02 -3.67 -1.19
N PRO A 495 -22.23 -3.15 -1.10
CA PRO A 495 -23.33 -3.48 -2.01
C PRO A 495 -22.93 -3.29 -3.47
N GLY A 496 -23.39 -4.18 -4.34
CA GLY A 496 -23.05 -4.15 -5.77
C GLY A 496 -21.59 -4.50 -6.10
N GLY A 497 -20.83 -5.03 -5.13
CA GLY A 497 -19.44 -5.42 -5.33
C GLY A 497 -18.49 -4.22 -5.42
N PHE A 498 -18.86 -3.05 -4.90
CA PHE A 498 -17.94 -1.94 -4.73
C PHE A 498 -16.81 -2.33 -3.78
N VAL A 499 -15.59 -1.89 -4.08
CA VAL A 499 -14.41 -2.19 -3.29
C VAL A 499 -13.74 -0.92 -2.81
N TRP A 500 -13.22 -0.94 -1.56
CA TRP A 500 -12.47 0.15 -0.96
C TRP A 500 -11.19 -0.38 -0.33
N LEU A 501 -10.15 0.45 -0.37
CA LEU A 501 -8.90 0.20 0.35
C LEU A 501 -8.87 0.99 1.64
N ILE A 502 -8.37 0.39 2.70
CA ILE A 502 -8.12 1.00 4.01
C ILE A 502 -6.72 0.59 4.50
N ASP A 503 -6.21 1.25 5.53
CA ASP A 503 -4.91 0.96 6.16
C ASP A 503 -3.69 1.28 5.27
N PHE A 504 -3.46 2.56 5.07
CA PHE A 504 -2.36 3.05 4.23
C PHE A 504 -1.01 3.19 4.97
N ALA A 505 -0.87 2.59 6.18
CA ALA A 505 0.33 2.73 7.00
C ALA A 505 1.62 2.21 6.33
N GLN A 506 1.52 1.30 5.35
CA GLN A 506 2.65 0.74 4.61
C GLN A 506 2.74 1.21 3.15
N THR A 507 1.83 2.11 2.72
CA THR A 507 1.79 2.61 1.35
C THR A 507 3.07 3.37 1.01
N ARG A 508 3.66 3.04 -0.13
CA ARG A 508 4.94 3.59 -0.59
C ARG A 508 5.16 3.34 -2.08
N ASN A 509 6.22 3.92 -2.63
CA ASN A 509 6.79 3.40 -3.87
C ASN A 509 7.47 2.05 -3.57
N GLY A 510 7.22 1.05 -4.40
CA GLY A 510 7.78 -0.28 -4.20
C GLY A 510 7.54 -1.20 -5.39
N HIS A 511 8.01 -2.43 -5.31
CA HIS A 511 7.82 -3.45 -6.33
C HIS A 511 6.33 -3.75 -6.51
N VAL A 512 5.83 -3.55 -7.72
CA VAL A 512 4.38 -3.63 -8.01
C VAL A 512 3.77 -4.99 -7.65
N LEU A 513 4.52 -6.06 -7.83
CA LEU A 513 4.06 -7.42 -7.56
C LEU A 513 4.05 -7.78 -6.06
N PHE A 514 4.56 -6.89 -5.21
CA PHE A 514 4.54 -7.08 -3.76
C PHE A 514 3.10 -7.26 -3.24
N ASP A 515 2.19 -6.37 -3.66
CA ASP A 515 0.78 -6.41 -3.22
C ASP A 515 0.06 -7.68 -3.71
N PHE A 516 0.29 -8.07 -4.98
CA PHE A 516 -0.34 -9.26 -5.54
C PHE A 516 0.16 -10.54 -4.88
N ALA A 517 1.46 -10.64 -4.61
CA ALA A 517 2.05 -11.79 -3.92
C ALA A 517 1.52 -11.90 -2.47
N HIS A 518 1.37 -10.77 -1.77
CA HIS A 518 0.77 -10.74 -0.43
C HIS A 518 -0.69 -11.19 -0.44
N LEU A 519 -1.48 -10.61 -1.37
CA LEU A 519 -2.89 -10.96 -1.50
C LEU A 519 -3.08 -12.43 -1.86
N GLU A 520 -2.24 -12.99 -2.75
CA GLU A 520 -2.29 -14.39 -3.10
C GLU A 520 -1.94 -15.30 -1.93
N ALA A 521 -0.90 -14.98 -1.18
CA ALA A 521 -0.54 -15.74 0.03
C ALA A 521 -1.71 -15.75 1.05
N GLU A 522 -2.41 -14.63 1.22
CA GLU A 522 -3.61 -14.55 2.05
C GLU A 522 -4.79 -15.39 1.49
N ILE A 523 -5.02 -15.35 0.17
CA ILE A 523 -6.04 -16.18 -0.48
C ILE A 523 -5.74 -17.67 -0.27
N ILE A 524 -4.48 -18.09 -0.42
CA ILE A 524 -4.06 -19.46 -0.17
C ILE A 524 -4.35 -19.86 1.28
N ALA A 525 -3.92 -19.03 2.23
CA ALA A 525 -4.02 -19.34 3.64
C ALA A 525 -5.47 -19.26 4.18
N GLN A 526 -6.26 -18.28 3.74
CA GLN A 526 -7.55 -17.99 4.36
C GLN A 526 -8.75 -18.53 3.58
N ILE A 527 -8.62 -18.69 2.26
CA ILE A 527 -9.74 -19.11 1.39
C ILE A 527 -9.51 -20.53 0.89
N ILE A 528 -8.40 -20.78 0.18
CA ILE A 528 -8.14 -22.09 -0.43
C ILE A 528 -7.97 -23.17 0.65
N ALA A 529 -7.35 -22.84 1.78
CA ALA A 529 -7.23 -23.76 2.90
C ALA A 529 -8.57 -24.29 3.43
N THR A 530 -9.68 -23.60 3.21
CA THR A 530 -11.04 -24.08 3.56
C THR A 530 -11.65 -25.01 2.51
N GLN A 531 -11.11 -25.01 1.29
CA GLN A 531 -11.65 -25.73 0.14
C GLN A 531 -10.89 -27.04 -0.14
N VAL A 532 -9.63 -27.14 0.28
CA VAL A 532 -8.80 -28.33 0.06
C VAL A 532 -8.76 -29.22 1.29
N LYS A 533 -8.74 -30.54 1.07
CA LYS A 533 -8.86 -31.54 2.16
C LYS A 533 -7.50 -32.01 2.69
N SER A 534 -6.45 -31.84 1.91
CA SER A 534 -5.11 -32.33 2.27
C SER A 534 -4.01 -31.56 1.50
N PRO A 535 -2.77 -31.61 1.98
CA PRO A 535 -1.61 -31.05 1.27
C PRO A 535 -1.44 -31.64 -0.15
N ALA A 536 -1.67 -32.93 -0.33
CA ALA A 536 -1.61 -33.58 -1.65
C ALA A 536 -2.68 -33.05 -2.61
N HIS A 537 -3.94 -32.91 -2.14
CA HIS A 537 -5.00 -32.29 -2.94
C HIS A 537 -4.65 -30.84 -3.33
N TYR A 538 -4.06 -30.08 -2.41
CA TYR A 538 -3.60 -28.72 -2.73
C TYR A 538 -2.49 -28.71 -3.79
N LEU A 539 -1.56 -29.64 -3.72
CA LEU A 539 -0.51 -29.77 -4.72
C LEU A 539 -1.07 -30.09 -6.12
N ASP A 540 -2.15 -30.87 -6.19
CA ASP A 540 -2.85 -31.11 -7.46
C ASP A 540 -3.50 -29.81 -7.99
N VAL A 541 -4.06 -28.97 -7.11
CA VAL A 541 -4.58 -27.64 -7.48
C VAL A 541 -3.46 -26.74 -8.04
N LEU A 542 -2.28 -26.71 -7.39
CA LEU A 542 -1.14 -25.94 -7.89
C LEU A 542 -0.66 -26.43 -9.26
N LYS A 543 -0.56 -27.74 -9.45
CA LYS A 543 -0.13 -28.35 -10.73
C LYS A 543 -1.12 -28.09 -11.87
N ALA A 544 -2.41 -28.11 -11.55
CA ALA A 544 -3.46 -27.87 -12.54
C ALA A 544 -3.57 -26.40 -12.96
N ASP A 545 -3.10 -25.47 -12.15
CA ASP A 545 -3.13 -24.01 -12.37
C ASP A 545 -4.50 -23.48 -12.88
N ASN A 546 -5.57 -24.05 -12.36
CA ASN A 546 -6.94 -23.76 -12.82
C ASN A 546 -7.88 -23.25 -11.73
N HIS A 547 -7.37 -22.96 -10.52
CA HIS A 547 -8.19 -22.43 -9.45
C HIS A 547 -8.64 -21.00 -9.77
N PRO A 548 -9.97 -20.70 -9.80
CA PRO A 548 -10.48 -19.42 -10.34
C PRO A 548 -9.87 -18.16 -9.71
N LEU A 549 -9.67 -18.17 -8.38
CA LEU A 549 -9.07 -17.03 -7.68
C LEU A 549 -7.57 -16.87 -8.00
N LEU A 550 -6.81 -17.98 -8.06
CA LEU A 550 -5.40 -17.95 -8.41
C LEU A 550 -5.20 -17.53 -9.87
N SER A 551 -5.97 -18.10 -10.78
CA SER A 551 -5.91 -17.72 -12.21
C SER A 551 -6.26 -16.25 -12.42
N ALA A 552 -7.21 -15.69 -11.67
CA ALA A 552 -7.55 -14.27 -11.74
C ALA A 552 -6.37 -13.39 -11.27
N ILE A 553 -5.75 -13.69 -10.12
CA ILE A 553 -4.63 -12.90 -9.61
C ILE A 553 -3.39 -13.05 -10.49
N HIS A 554 -3.10 -14.25 -11.03
CA HIS A 554 -2.01 -14.48 -11.96
C HIS A 554 -2.19 -13.67 -13.26
N THR A 555 -3.42 -13.63 -13.79
CA THR A 555 -3.74 -12.81 -14.98
C THR A 555 -3.47 -11.33 -14.70
N ILE A 556 -3.90 -10.82 -13.54
CA ILE A 556 -3.67 -9.45 -13.13
C ILE A 556 -2.16 -9.18 -12.96
N ALA A 557 -1.45 -10.04 -12.24
CA ALA A 557 -0.02 -9.91 -11.96
C ALA A 557 0.81 -9.96 -13.26
N THR A 558 0.44 -10.81 -14.22
CA THR A 558 1.11 -10.90 -15.54
C THR A 558 1.08 -9.56 -16.27
N ASN A 559 -0.02 -8.81 -16.17
CA ASN A 559 -0.11 -7.47 -16.73
C ASN A 559 0.83 -6.46 -16.06
N CYS A 560 1.36 -6.78 -14.88
CA CYS A 560 2.26 -5.94 -14.10
C CYS A 560 3.73 -6.38 -14.14
N LEU A 561 4.05 -7.52 -14.75
CA LEU A 561 5.43 -7.98 -14.93
C LEU A 561 6.26 -6.98 -15.76
N ALA A 562 7.53 -6.83 -15.41
CA ALA A 562 8.48 -6.07 -16.23
C ALA A 562 8.74 -6.78 -17.57
N MET A 563 8.72 -8.11 -17.56
CA MET A 563 8.87 -8.98 -18.75
C MET A 563 7.69 -9.98 -18.78
N PRO A 564 6.63 -9.73 -19.56
CA PRO A 564 5.40 -10.54 -19.54
C PRO A 564 5.59 -12.05 -19.81
N THR A 565 6.67 -12.42 -20.49
CA THR A 565 7.00 -13.82 -20.81
C THR A 565 7.83 -14.52 -19.72
N GLN A 566 8.26 -13.81 -18.68
CA GLN A 566 9.13 -14.34 -17.63
C GLN A 566 8.44 -14.24 -16.26
N PRO A 567 7.80 -15.31 -15.78
CA PRO A 567 7.06 -15.29 -14.52
C PRO A 567 7.97 -15.27 -13.28
N ARG A 568 9.30 -15.44 -13.42
CA ARG A 568 10.27 -15.53 -12.33
C ARG A 568 10.15 -14.37 -11.33
N GLU A 569 9.92 -13.14 -11.84
CA GLU A 569 9.72 -11.95 -11.01
C GLU A 569 8.57 -12.15 -10.00
N TYR A 570 7.44 -12.69 -10.49
CA TYR A 570 6.29 -12.97 -9.63
C TYR A 570 6.50 -14.18 -8.72
N GLN A 571 7.13 -15.24 -9.25
CA GLN A 571 7.43 -16.44 -8.48
C GLN A 571 8.33 -16.14 -7.26
N LEU A 572 9.36 -15.30 -7.44
CA LEU A 572 10.19 -14.81 -6.34
C LEU A 572 9.37 -14.02 -5.31
N ALA A 573 8.53 -13.09 -5.78
CA ALA A 573 7.67 -12.28 -4.91
C ALA A 573 6.72 -13.15 -4.08
N LEU A 574 6.04 -14.10 -4.73
CA LEU A 574 5.10 -15.01 -4.05
C LEU A 574 5.80 -15.96 -3.09
N THR A 575 6.98 -16.48 -3.47
CA THR A 575 7.79 -17.31 -2.57
C THR A 575 8.14 -16.54 -1.30
N MET A 576 8.60 -15.28 -1.42
CA MET A 576 8.93 -14.45 -0.26
C MET A 576 7.70 -14.11 0.58
N ALA A 577 6.55 -13.84 -0.04
CA ALA A 577 5.30 -13.59 0.68
C ALA A 577 4.84 -14.82 1.46
N CYS A 578 4.85 -16.01 0.85
CA CYS A 578 4.49 -17.27 1.49
C CYS A 578 5.41 -17.58 2.69
N LEU A 579 6.74 -17.51 2.51
CA LEU A 579 7.70 -17.74 3.60
C LEU A 579 7.58 -16.69 4.70
N GLY A 580 7.30 -15.45 4.33
CA GLY A 580 7.08 -14.35 5.27
C GLY A 580 5.84 -14.53 6.14
N ALA A 581 4.77 -15.10 5.58
CA ALA A 581 3.52 -15.33 6.30
C ALA A 581 3.62 -16.44 7.36
N LEU A 582 4.59 -17.36 7.25
CA LEU A 582 4.79 -18.44 8.23
C LEU A 582 5.00 -17.95 9.68
N LYS A 583 5.49 -16.71 9.84
CA LYS A 583 5.72 -16.10 11.17
C LYS A 583 4.43 -15.76 11.94
N PHE A 584 3.26 -15.76 11.28
CA PHE A 584 2.02 -15.36 11.91
C PHE A 584 1.44 -16.48 12.79
N ASN A 585 1.20 -16.16 14.07
CA ASN A 585 0.75 -17.14 15.06
C ASN A 585 -0.74 -17.49 14.94
N ASN A 586 -1.52 -16.65 14.30
CA ASN A 586 -2.96 -16.87 14.05
C ASN A 586 -3.23 -17.81 12.86
N LEU A 587 -2.22 -18.13 12.06
CA LEU A 587 -2.33 -19.16 11.03
C LEU A 587 -2.28 -20.56 11.65
N GLN A 588 -3.25 -21.38 11.29
CA GLN A 588 -3.31 -22.78 11.67
C GLN A 588 -2.17 -23.59 10.99
N PRO A 589 -1.73 -24.72 11.55
CA PRO A 589 -0.68 -25.54 10.95
C PRO A 589 -0.93 -25.92 9.50
N PHE A 590 -2.21 -26.24 9.16
CA PHE A 590 -2.59 -26.56 7.79
C PHE A 590 -2.41 -25.38 6.82
N GLN A 591 -2.80 -24.18 7.23
CA GLN A 591 -2.60 -22.96 6.44
C GLN A 591 -1.12 -22.69 6.18
N LYS A 592 -0.28 -22.83 7.20
CA LYS A 592 1.19 -22.72 7.06
C LYS A 592 1.75 -23.80 6.12
N HIS A 593 1.17 -24.99 6.16
CA HIS A 593 1.59 -26.08 5.28
C HIS A 593 1.35 -25.73 3.81
N LEU A 594 0.16 -25.17 3.46
CA LEU A 594 -0.14 -24.76 2.09
C LEU A 594 0.81 -23.65 1.61
N LEU A 595 1.09 -22.66 2.44
CA LEU A 595 2.07 -21.60 2.12
C LEU A 595 3.46 -22.17 1.87
N TYR A 596 3.91 -23.11 2.72
CA TYR A 596 5.21 -23.75 2.55
C TYR A 596 5.29 -24.60 1.29
N LEU A 597 4.21 -25.34 0.97
CA LEU A 597 4.10 -26.12 -0.28
C LEU A 597 4.13 -25.22 -1.50
N THR A 598 3.47 -24.06 -1.47
CA THR A 598 3.54 -23.08 -2.56
C THR A 598 4.98 -22.62 -2.78
N ALA A 599 5.69 -22.23 -1.72
CA ALA A 599 7.10 -21.83 -1.82
C ALA A 599 7.98 -22.97 -2.34
N ALA A 600 7.75 -24.21 -1.87
CA ALA A 600 8.48 -25.38 -2.32
C ALA A 600 8.19 -25.74 -3.80
N PHE A 601 6.93 -25.61 -4.23
CA PHE A 601 6.54 -25.82 -5.62
C PHE A 601 7.20 -24.80 -6.56
N LEU A 602 7.14 -23.52 -6.21
CA LEU A 602 7.77 -22.45 -7.01
C LEU A 602 9.29 -22.59 -7.06
N SER A 603 9.92 -23.09 -5.99
CA SER A 603 11.37 -23.27 -5.94
C SER A 603 11.94 -24.29 -6.94
N GLN A 604 11.08 -25.07 -7.61
CA GLN A 604 11.49 -25.98 -8.69
C GLN A 604 11.92 -25.23 -9.97
N THR A 605 11.40 -24.02 -10.17
CA THR A 605 11.64 -23.20 -11.36
C THR A 605 12.45 -21.94 -11.08
N LEU A 606 12.72 -21.65 -9.81
CA LEU A 606 13.57 -20.56 -9.34
C LEU A 606 15.04 -20.97 -9.25
#